data_4e066a21e0e997829091849f685a9f11
#
_entry.id   4e066a21e0e997829091849f685a9f11
#
_cell.length_a   1.000
_cell.length_b   1.000
_cell.length_c   1.000
_cell.angle_alpha   90.00
_cell.angle_beta   90.00
_cell.angle_gamma   90.00
#
_symmetry.space_group_name_H-M   'P 1'
#
loop_
_entity.id
_entity.type
_entity.pdbx_description
1 polymer ?
#
loop_
_entity_poly.entity_id
_entity_poly.type
_entity_poly.pdbx_seq_one_letter_code
_entity_poly.pdbx_strand_id
1 'polypeptide(L)'
;MKVLATVSLCLFWILESWAQTSVTVPVVDKSEPGSPLQITGNITLTDQITGNSISSSSDYELKARNVSAKGIIFLLVHFTEMGPREGGIGHHIQWDNFFRNEEITAGTVFVLDRSSGGRQIGFFNPLAPSRDPVADVRVLYAEFSDGSAYGQKREAKDILAARTVIVEALQRLDKANDDKTFLQTLAQKLEPEEADGFLDGVRSAQKNSGTGAARRLVHAELANAEKHLEAMRAAAPLQKPVLKLYEMSGLVTAVRPESKKISVYNEDIPGFLTPRDMDYEVHDQPTLSNIKVGDAIHATLLSDNEEVWVLENPVVTGRP
;
A
#
# COMPACT_ATOMS: atom_id res chain seq x y z
N MET A 1 57.14 -28.65 -55.69
CA MET A 1 56.71 -27.43 -54.95
C MET A 1 55.27 -27.60 -54.53
N LYS A 2 55.05 -27.85 -53.29
CA LYS A 2 53.66 -27.91 -52.67
C LYS A 2 53.49 -26.67 -51.82
N VAL A 3 52.56 -25.83 -52.22
CA VAL A 3 52.14 -24.64 -51.47
C VAL A 3 51.12 -25.08 -50.42
N LEU A 4 51.44 -25.00 -49.12
CA LEU A 4 50.51 -25.17 -48.01
C LEU A 4 49.78 -23.83 -47.79
N ALA A 5 48.50 -23.81 -48.03
CA ALA A 5 47.66 -22.70 -47.68
C ALA A 5 47.23 -22.88 -46.20
N THR A 6 47.73 -22.02 -45.33
CA THR A 6 47.35 -21.96 -43.91
C THR A 6 46.08 -21.13 -43.82
N VAL A 7 44.96 -21.80 -43.55
CA VAL A 7 43.69 -21.12 -43.22
C VAL A 7 43.72 -20.73 -41.74
N SER A 8 43.89 -19.43 -41.51
CA SER A 8 43.81 -18.84 -40.19
C SER A 8 42.35 -18.69 -39.80
N LEU A 9 41.85 -19.57 -38.93
CA LEU A 9 40.50 -19.52 -38.37
C LEU A 9 40.53 -18.46 -37.26
N CYS A 10 40.12 -17.23 -37.59
CA CYS A 10 39.84 -16.22 -36.59
C CYS A 10 38.59 -16.59 -35.83
N LEU A 11 38.74 -17.24 -34.70
CA LEU A 11 37.69 -17.37 -33.67
C LEU A 11 37.40 -15.97 -33.11
N PHE A 12 36.38 -15.31 -33.63
CA PHE A 12 35.79 -14.17 -32.99
C PHE A 12 35.10 -14.70 -31.69
N TRP A 13 35.79 -14.58 -30.58
CA TRP A 13 35.15 -14.60 -29.27
C TRP A 13 34.27 -13.35 -29.21
N ILE A 14 32.97 -13.53 -29.36
CA ILE A 14 31.99 -12.52 -28.99
C ILE A 14 32.10 -12.43 -27.49
N LEU A 15 32.87 -11.48 -26.99
CA LEU A 15 32.83 -11.05 -25.62
C LEU A 15 31.44 -10.45 -25.45
N GLU A 16 30.51 -11.24 -24.89
CA GLU A 16 29.27 -10.69 -24.38
C GLU A 16 29.68 -9.62 -23.38
N SER A 17 29.53 -8.37 -23.76
CA SER A 17 29.85 -7.23 -22.91
C SER A 17 28.75 -7.17 -21.81
N TRP A 18 29.10 -7.67 -20.65
CA TRP A 18 28.31 -7.52 -19.46
C TRP A 18 28.54 -6.10 -18.96
N ALA A 19 27.54 -5.26 -19.09
CA ALA A 19 27.58 -3.93 -18.50
C ALA A 19 26.79 -3.97 -17.18
N GLN A 20 27.49 -3.72 -16.10
CA GLN A 20 26.88 -3.53 -14.79
C GLN A 20 26.99 -2.06 -14.42
N THR A 21 25.86 -1.49 -14.03
CA THR A 21 25.79 -0.11 -13.53
C THR A 21 25.18 -0.16 -12.12
N SER A 22 25.88 0.44 -11.16
CA SER A 22 25.38 0.54 -9.79
C SER A 22 25.31 2.02 -9.39
N VAL A 23 24.20 2.41 -8.78
CA VAL A 23 23.99 3.77 -8.29
C VAL A 23 23.37 3.73 -6.90
N THR A 24 23.91 4.53 -5.98
CA THR A 24 23.34 4.68 -4.65
C THR A 24 22.67 6.05 -4.53
N VAL A 25 21.41 6.04 -4.12
CA VAL A 25 20.62 7.26 -3.91
C VAL A 25 20.04 7.28 -2.49
N PRO A 26 19.91 8.48 -1.89
CA PRO A 26 19.20 8.62 -0.63
C PRO A 26 17.70 8.35 -0.82
N VAL A 27 17.09 7.77 0.19
CA VAL A 27 15.63 7.65 0.24
C VAL A 27 15.05 8.98 0.70
N VAL A 28 14.08 9.50 -0.07
CA VAL A 28 13.39 10.77 0.20
C VAL A 28 12.08 10.49 0.90
N ASP A 29 11.92 11.00 2.12
CA ASP A 29 10.66 10.93 2.85
C ASP A 29 9.68 11.98 2.30
N LYS A 30 8.60 11.53 1.67
CA LYS A 30 7.51 12.33 1.10
C LYS A 30 6.22 12.25 1.91
N SER A 31 6.32 11.86 3.17
CA SER A 31 5.17 11.84 4.07
C SER A 31 4.58 13.24 4.25
N GLU A 32 3.27 13.30 4.48
CA GLU A 32 2.58 14.56 4.77
C GLU A 32 3.08 15.16 6.09
N PRO A 33 2.96 16.50 6.27
CA PRO A 33 3.30 17.17 7.51
C PRO A 33 2.61 16.53 8.72
N GLY A 34 3.35 16.35 9.81
CA GLY A 34 2.86 15.69 11.02
C GLY A 34 2.99 14.16 10.98
N SER A 35 3.69 13.61 10.00
CA SER A 35 4.04 12.19 9.98
C SER A 35 4.59 11.71 11.31
N PRO A 36 4.12 10.56 11.83
CA PRO A 36 4.63 10.01 13.08
C PRO A 36 6.02 9.39 12.96
N LEU A 37 6.51 9.21 11.74
CA LEU A 37 7.84 8.65 11.49
C LEU A 37 8.75 9.66 10.83
N GLN A 38 10.02 9.57 11.18
CA GLN A 38 11.14 10.08 10.39
C GLN A 38 11.84 8.86 9.77
N ILE A 39 11.85 8.79 8.44
CA ILE A 39 12.41 7.66 7.71
C ILE A 39 13.71 8.08 7.04
N THR A 40 14.73 7.23 7.13
CA THR A 40 16.06 7.45 6.56
C THR A 40 16.61 6.17 5.97
N GLY A 41 17.44 6.29 4.95
CA GLY A 41 18.12 5.16 4.32
C GLY A 41 18.76 5.57 3.00
N ASN A 42 19.50 4.62 2.44
CA ASN A 42 20.01 4.69 1.08
C ASN A 42 19.63 3.40 0.37
N ILE A 43 19.42 3.47 -0.92
CA ILE A 43 19.22 2.31 -1.78
C ILE A 43 20.32 2.26 -2.83
N THR A 44 20.90 1.10 -3.00
CA THR A 44 21.83 0.80 -4.10
C THR A 44 21.08 0.00 -5.15
N LEU A 45 20.89 0.61 -6.30
CA LEU A 45 20.26 0.02 -7.48
C LEU A 45 21.34 -0.46 -8.41
N THR A 46 21.29 -1.73 -8.82
CA THR A 46 22.27 -2.33 -9.70
C THR A 46 21.57 -2.94 -10.91
N ASP A 47 21.89 -2.42 -12.09
CA ASP A 47 21.43 -2.96 -13.38
C ASP A 47 22.53 -3.80 -14.01
N GLN A 48 22.17 -5.00 -14.45
CA GLN A 48 23.03 -5.90 -15.21
C GLN A 48 22.40 -6.16 -16.56
N ILE A 49 23.10 -5.74 -17.63
CA ILE A 49 22.65 -5.90 -19.01
C ILE A 49 23.39 -7.09 -19.61
N THR A 50 22.63 -8.04 -20.17
CA THR A 50 23.14 -9.22 -20.85
C THR A 50 22.40 -9.36 -22.17
N GLY A 51 23.04 -9.01 -23.27
CA GLY A 51 22.40 -8.96 -24.59
C GLY A 51 21.20 -8.00 -24.59
N ASN A 52 20.00 -8.51 -24.87
CA ASN A 52 18.76 -7.73 -24.89
C ASN A 52 17.95 -7.85 -23.57
N SER A 53 18.56 -8.35 -22.51
CA SER A 53 17.91 -8.49 -21.22
C SER A 53 18.56 -7.58 -20.19
N ILE A 54 17.75 -7.06 -19.27
CA ILE A 54 18.19 -6.34 -18.09
C ILE A 54 17.69 -7.08 -16.85
N SER A 55 18.57 -7.27 -15.88
CA SER A 55 18.20 -7.68 -14.53
C SER A 55 18.63 -6.59 -13.56
N SER A 56 17.73 -6.23 -12.68
CA SER A 56 17.99 -5.23 -11.66
C SER A 56 17.91 -5.83 -10.27
N SER A 57 18.74 -5.33 -9.40
CA SER A 57 18.70 -5.65 -7.97
C SER A 57 18.72 -4.39 -7.15
N SER A 58 18.04 -4.43 -6.01
CA SER A 58 18.09 -3.38 -5.01
C SER A 58 18.64 -3.91 -3.70
N ASP A 59 19.52 -3.12 -3.07
CA ASP A 59 20.06 -3.40 -1.75
C ASP A 59 19.83 -2.16 -0.87
N TYR A 60 19.04 -2.33 0.20
CA TYR A 60 18.69 -1.24 1.11
C TYR A 60 18.37 -1.73 2.52
N GLU A 61 18.52 -0.81 3.47
CA GLU A 61 17.98 -0.88 4.82
C GLU A 61 17.32 0.46 5.15
N LEU A 62 15.99 0.46 5.30
CA LEU A 62 15.23 1.63 5.74
C LEU A 62 15.12 1.62 7.26
N LYS A 63 15.52 2.71 7.88
CA LYS A 63 15.36 2.95 9.33
C LYS A 63 14.28 3.99 9.55
N ALA A 64 13.41 3.72 10.50
CA ALA A 64 12.40 4.65 10.93
C ALA A 64 12.54 4.97 12.42
N ARG A 65 12.23 6.20 12.79
CA ARG A 65 12.12 6.65 14.17
C ARG A 65 10.70 7.12 14.41
N ASN A 66 10.04 6.60 15.44
CA ASN A 66 8.77 7.18 15.90
C ASN A 66 9.05 8.55 16.54
N VAL A 67 8.67 9.62 15.84
CA VAL A 67 8.83 11.02 16.31
C VAL A 67 7.55 11.55 16.96
N SER A 68 6.47 10.78 16.98
CA SER A 68 5.26 11.13 17.72
C SER A 68 5.44 10.91 19.22
N ALA A 69 4.58 11.53 20.02
CA ALA A 69 4.53 11.30 21.49
C ALA A 69 3.73 10.02 21.85
N LYS A 70 3.26 9.25 20.86
CA LYS A 70 2.31 8.14 21.02
C LYS A 70 2.93 6.83 20.58
N GLY A 71 2.43 5.71 21.14
CA GLY A 71 2.76 4.38 20.64
C GLY A 71 2.01 4.07 19.35
N ILE A 72 2.70 3.56 18.34
CA ILE A 72 2.10 3.15 17.05
C ILE A 72 1.76 1.66 17.14
N ILE A 73 0.50 1.31 16.86
CA ILE A 73 0.00 -0.08 16.84
C ILE A 73 -0.20 -0.59 15.41
N PHE A 74 -0.37 0.31 14.44
CA PHE A 74 -0.45 -0.01 13.03
C PHE A 74 0.27 1.02 12.20
N LEU A 75 0.91 0.54 11.13
CA LEU A 75 1.66 1.37 10.20
C LEU A 75 1.52 0.82 8.78
N LEU A 76 1.18 1.69 7.85
CA LEU A 76 1.20 1.45 6.42
C LEU A 76 2.08 2.47 5.74
N VAL A 77 3.13 1.99 5.08
CA VAL A 77 4.10 2.83 4.37
C VAL A 77 4.16 2.39 2.92
N HIS A 78 4.17 3.35 2.01
CA HIS A 78 4.45 3.09 0.61
C HIS A 78 5.91 3.42 0.31
N PHE A 79 6.62 2.48 -0.29
CA PHE A 79 7.98 2.65 -0.76
C PHE A 79 8.02 2.49 -2.27
N THR A 80 8.65 3.43 -2.96
CA THR A 80 8.83 3.40 -4.41
C THR A 80 10.30 3.46 -4.73
N GLU A 81 10.75 2.54 -5.58
CA GLU A 81 12.08 2.56 -6.16
C GLU A 81 12.00 2.60 -7.67
N MET A 82 12.88 3.34 -8.30
CA MET A 82 12.98 3.44 -9.76
C MET A 82 14.45 3.55 -10.17
N GLY A 83 14.93 2.55 -10.86
CA GLY A 83 16.26 2.52 -11.43
C GLY A 83 16.39 3.40 -12.68
N PRO A 84 17.63 3.62 -13.17
CA PRO A 84 17.91 4.49 -14.29
C PRO A 84 17.24 4.08 -15.62
N ARG A 85 16.97 2.78 -15.78
CA ARG A 85 16.44 2.21 -17.03
C ARG A 85 15.16 1.40 -16.83
N GLU A 86 14.65 1.39 -15.64
CA GLU A 86 13.57 0.56 -15.20
C GLU A 86 12.27 1.34 -14.98
N GLY A 87 11.13 0.67 -15.11
CA GLY A 87 9.85 1.16 -14.56
C GLY A 87 9.90 1.16 -13.03
N GLY A 88 9.33 2.17 -12.40
CA GLY A 88 9.24 2.22 -10.94
C GLY A 88 8.48 1.03 -10.37
N ILE A 89 8.92 0.52 -9.22
CA ILE A 89 8.18 -0.43 -8.41
C ILE A 89 7.81 0.26 -7.10
N GLY A 90 6.53 0.15 -6.77
CA GLY A 90 6.04 0.51 -5.46
C GLY A 90 5.54 -0.73 -4.74
N HIS A 91 5.81 -0.81 -3.45
CA HIS A 91 5.21 -1.80 -2.57
C HIS A 91 4.82 -1.20 -1.23
N HIS A 92 3.93 -1.89 -0.53
CA HIS A 92 3.52 -1.48 0.79
C HIS A 92 4.32 -2.24 1.84
N ILE A 93 4.80 -1.50 2.82
CA ILE A 93 5.38 -2.03 4.05
C ILE A 93 4.31 -1.89 5.11
N GLN A 94 3.91 -3.01 5.69
CA GLN A 94 2.86 -3.06 6.70
C GLN A 94 3.43 -3.61 8.00
N TRP A 95 3.11 -2.93 9.10
CA TRP A 95 3.34 -3.42 10.44
C TRP A 95 2.03 -3.35 11.22
N ASP A 96 1.53 -4.50 11.68
CA ASP A 96 0.21 -4.62 12.28
C ASP A 96 0.27 -5.39 13.60
N ASN A 97 0.08 -4.68 14.70
CA ASN A 97 0.00 -5.23 16.05
C ASN A 97 -1.37 -5.00 16.71
N PHE A 98 -2.40 -4.76 15.88
CA PHE A 98 -3.76 -4.54 16.36
C PHE A 98 -4.28 -5.69 17.26
N PHE A 99 -3.90 -6.92 16.96
CA PHE A 99 -4.24 -8.12 17.72
C PHE A 99 -3.19 -8.48 18.78
N ARG A 100 -2.15 -7.67 18.95
CA ARG A 100 -1.05 -7.91 19.87
C ARG A 100 -0.94 -6.79 20.90
N ASN A 101 -0.28 -7.07 22.01
CA ASN A 101 0.00 -6.03 23.01
C ASN A 101 1.40 -5.46 22.82
N GLU A 102 1.70 -5.06 21.59
CA GLU A 102 2.99 -4.48 21.20
C GLU A 102 2.74 -3.14 20.50
N GLU A 103 3.64 -2.19 20.72
CA GLU A 103 3.61 -0.90 20.06
C GLU A 103 5.02 -0.39 19.76
N ILE A 104 5.18 0.41 18.73
CA ILE A 104 6.40 1.16 18.50
C ILE A 104 6.32 2.41 19.39
N THR A 105 7.00 2.36 20.54
CA THR A 105 6.97 3.46 21.51
C THR A 105 7.62 4.73 20.96
N ALA A 106 7.25 5.88 21.53
CA ALA A 106 7.83 7.18 21.18
C ALA A 106 9.36 7.16 21.26
N GLY A 107 10.02 7.74 20.27
CA GLY A 107 11.49 7.80 20.17
C GLY A 107 12.19 6.53 19.71
N THR A 108 11.49 5.39 19.61
CA THR A 108 12.07 4.12 19.14
C THR A 108 12.59 4.24 17.71
N VAL A 109 13.80 3.73 17.49
CA VAL A 109 14.39 3.55 16.17
C VAL A 109 14.35 2.06 15.82
N PHE A 110 13.88 1.73 14.63
CA PHE A 110 13.74 0.35 14.17
C PHE A 110 14.05 0.22 12.68
N VAL A 111 14.33 -0.99 12.22
CA VAL A 111 14.41 -1.30 10.79
C VAL A 111 12.99 -1.41 10.27
N LEU A 112 12.61 -0.48 9.40
CA LEU A 112 11.30 -0.45 8.76
C LEU A 112 11.19 -1.54 7.70
N ASP A 113 12.21 -1.63 6.86
CA ASP A 113 12.32 -2.64 5.81
C ASP A 113 13.76 -2.79 5.36
N ARG A 114 14.07 -3.95 4.79
CA ARG A 114 15.36 -4.23 4.17
C ARG A 114 15.22 -5.23 3.04
N SER A 115 15.97 -5.06 1.99
CA SER A 115 16.03 -6.02 0.89
C SER A 115 17.44 -6.10 0.33
N SER A 116 17.79 -7.29 -0.16
CA SER A 116 18.95 -7.56 -1.01
C SER A 116 18.48 -8.52 -2.12
N GLY A 117 17.53 -8.06 -2.91
CA GLY A 117 16.85 -8.88 -3.91
C GLY A 117 17.19 -8.51 -5.35
N GLY A 118 17.20 -9.51 -6.23
CA GLY A 118 17.26 -9.32 -7.67
C GLY A 118 15.91 -9.62 -8.31
N ARG A 119 15.59 -8.89 -9.36
CA ARG A 119 14.47 -9.20 -10.22
C ARG A 119 14.87 -9.10 -11.69
N GLN A 120 14.23 -9.87 -12.52
CA GLN A 120 14.40 -9.81 -13.95
C GLN A 120 13.33 -8.91 -14.56
N ILE A 121 13.74 -7.96 -15.40
CA ILE A 121 12.84 -6.96 -16.02
C ILE A 121 12.70 -7.23 -17.49
N GLY A 122 12.76 -8.25 -18.06
CA GLY A 122 12.46 -8.49 -19.46
C GLY A 122 13.41 -7.79 -20.45
N PHE A 123 12.89 -7.33 -21.59
CA PHE A 123 13.69 -6.80 -22.68
C PHE A 123 14.26 -5.42 -22.38
N PHE A 124 15.57 -5.27 -22.61
CA PHE A 124 16.27 -4.00 -22.57
C PHE A 124 16.10 -3.25 -23.89
N ASN A 125 15.62 -2.01 -23.83
CA ASN A 125 15.63 -1.11 -24.98
C ASN A 125 16.81 -0.13 -24.87
N PRO A 126 17.88 -0.30 -25.64
CA PRO A 126 19.06 0.56 -25.57
C PRO A 126 18.78 2.01 -25.99
N LEU A 127 17.67 2.26 -26.69
CA LEU A 127 17.25 3.59 -27.13
C LEU A 127 16.37 4.31 -26.09
N ALA A 128 15.94 3.63 -25.03
CA ALA A 128 15.20 4.30 -23.97
C ALA A 128 16.12 5.28 -23.21
N PRO A 129 15.68 6.51 -22.99
CA PRO A 129 16.48 7.47 -22.23
C PRO A 129 16.69 6.96 -20.79
N SER A 130 17.93 7.12 -20.31
CA SER A 130 18.22 6.94 -18.90
C SER A 130 17.48 8.01 -18.07
N ARG A 131 16.96 7.62 -16.91
CA ARG A 131 16.29 8.52 -15.96
C ARG A 131 17.14 8.66 -14.72
N ASP A 132 16.93 9.75 -13.98
CA ASP A 132 17.50 9.86 -12.65
C ASP A 132 16.84 8.79 -11.73
N PRO A 133 17.64 7.99 -11.02
CA PRO A 133 17.10 7.01 -10.11
C PRO A 133 16.40 7.69 -8.93
N VAL A 134 15.30 7.12 -8.48
CA VAL A 134 14.46 7.66 -7.40
C VAL A 134 14.21 6.59 -6.36
N ALA A 135 14.25 6.98 -5.10
CA ALA A 135 13.78 6.18 -3.98
C ALA A 135 12.97 7.08 -3.05
N ASP A 136 11.67 6.84 -3.02
CA ASP A 136 10.73 7.63 -2.23
C ASP A 136 10.00 6.75 -1.22
N VAL A 137 9.77 7.29 -0.04
CA VAL A 137 8.97 6.64 1.00
C VAL A 137 7.88 7.59 1.48
N ARG A 138 6.72 7.06 1.82
CA ARG A 138 5.60 7.84 2.35
C ARG A 138 4.85 7.03 3.39
N VAL A 139 4.63 7.59 4.57
CA VAL A 139 3.65 7.05 5.53
C VAL A 139 2.26 7.38 5.02
N LEU A 140 1.48 6.36 4.71
CA LEU A 140 0.11 6.51 4.20
C LEU A 140 -0.89 6.58 5.34
N TYR A 141 -0.71 5.71 6.35
CA TYR A 141 -1.63 5.61 7.47
C TYR A 141 -0.93 5.03 8.69
N ALA A 142 -1.29 5.51 9.87
CA ALA A 142 -0.84 4.96 11.14
C ALA A 142 -1.94 5.08 12.19
N GLU A 143 -2.06 4.07 13.06
CA GLU A 143 -2.95 4.08 14.23
C GLU A 143 -2.12 4.07 15.50
N PHE A 144 -2.59 4.80 16.49
CA PHE A 144 -1.92 4.93 17.76
C PHE A 144 -2.67 4.16 18.87
N SER A 145 -1.95 3.81 19.92
CA SER A 145 -2.51 3.09 21.08
C SER A 145 -3.58 3.86 21.83
N ASP A 146 -3.67 5.20 21.65
CA ASP A 146 -4.74 6.05 22.17
C ASP A 146 -6.00 6.11 21.28
N GLY A 147 -6.03 5.36 20.19
CA GLY A 147 -7.13 5.30 19.23
C GLY A 147 -7.16 6.40 18.18
N SER A 148 -6.25 7.38 18.27
CA SER A 148 -6.10 8.38 17.21
C SER A 148 -5.37 7.81 16.00
N ALA A 149 -5.43 8.50 14.86
CA ALA A 149 -4.77 8.07 13.64
C ALA A 149 -4.09 9.24 12.92
N TYR A 150 -3.17 8.90 12.03
CA TYR A 150 -2.52 9.78 11.06
C TYR A 150 -2.76 9.27 9.66
N GLY A 151 -2.87 10.18 8.69
CA GLY A 151 -3.02 9.85 7.26
C GLY A 151 -4.45 9.52 6.87
N GLN A 152 -4.60 8.87 5.73
CA GLN A 152 -5.90 8.66 5.11
C GLN A 152 -6.36 7.22 5.32
N LYS A 153 -7.44 7.02 6.06
CA LYS A 153 -8.04 5.72 6.37
C LYS A 153 -8.34 4.87 5.12
N ARG A 154 -8.70 5.52 4.00
CA ARG A 154 -8.95 4.84 2.74
C ARG A 154 -7.74 4.03 2.22
N GLU A 155 -6.51 4.49 2.51
CA GLU A 155 -5.29 3.79 2.09
C GLU A 155 -5.14 2.43 2.81
N ALA A 156 -5.74 2.31 4.00
CA ALA A 156 -5.78 1.07 4.78
C ALA A 156 -7.12 0.33 4.67
N LYS A 157 -8.04 0.72 3.79
CA LYS A 157 -9.43 0.24 3.73
C LYS A 157 -9.55 -1.28 3.72
N ASP A 158 -8.79 -1.95 2.87
CA ASP A 158 -8.87 -3.40 2.72
C ASP A 158 -8.35 -4.12 3.97
N ILE A 159 -7.29 -3.59 4.59
CA ILE A 159 -6.72 -4.10 5.83
C ILE A 159 -7.72 -3.94 6.98
N LEU A 160 -8.36 -2.78 7.08
CA LEU A 160 -9.37 -2.51 8.11
C LEU A 160 -10.63 -3.38 7.92
N ALA A 161 -11.01 -3.65 6.67
CA ALA A 161 -12.09 -4.58 6.36
C ALA A 161 -11.72 -6.01 6.78
N ALA A 162 -10.50 -6.48 6.45
CA ALA A 162 -10.01 -7.79 6.89
C ALA A 162 -9.99 -7.92 8.42
N ARG A 163 -9.57 -6.88 9.15
CA ARG A 163 -9.60 -6.87 10.63
C ARG A 163 -11.00 -7.06 11.19
N THR A 164 -12.01 -6.47 10.58
CA THR A 164 -13.41 -6.65 11.01
C THR A 164 -13.81 -8.13 10.94
N VAL A 165 -13.48 -8.79 9.82
CA VAL A 165 -13.75 -10.22 9.61
C VAL A 165 -12.99 -11.07 10.63
N ILE A 166 -11.72 -10.73 10.92
CA ILE A 166 -10.90 -11.44 11.91
C ILE A 166 -11.52 -11.31 13.31
N VAL A 167 -11.92 -10.11 13.74
CA VAL A 167 -12.56 -9.88 15.05
C VAL A 167 -13.83 -10.71 15.18
N GLU A 168 -14.68 -10.73 14.16
CA GLU A 168 -15.90 -11.54 14.16
C GLU A 168 -15.60 -13.05 14.25
N ALA A 169 -14.54 -13.50 13.58
CA ALA A 169 -14.10 -14.90 13.63
C ALA A 169 -13.55 -15.26 15.01
N LEU A 170 -12.72 -14.41 15.61
CA LEU A 170 -12.22 -14.60 16.98
C LEU A 170 -13.36 -14.61 18.00
N GLN A 171 -14.36 -13.74 17.86
CA GLN A 171 -15.55 -13.74 18.73
C GLN A 171 -16.36 -15.02 18.61
N ARG A 172 -16.50 -15.60 17.41
CA ARG A 172 -17.17 -16.90 17.20
C ARG A 172 -16.37 -18.03 17.82
N LEU A 173 -15.06 -18.03 17.70
CA LEU A 173 -14.16 -19.02 18.28
C LEU A 173 -14.17 -18.94 19.81
N ASP A 174 -14.13 -17.75 20.40
CA ASP A 174 -14.14 -17.55 21.85
C ASP A 174 -15.45 -18.02 22.48
N LYS A 175 -16.59 -17.81 21.79
CA LYS A 175 -17.93 -18.27 22.21
C LYS A 175 -18.17 -19.77 22.05
N ALA A 176 -17.30 -20.53 21.40
CA ALA A 176 -17.47 -21.96 21.18
C ALA A 176 -17.34 -22.73 22.50
N ASN A 177 -18.45 -23.30 23.00
CA ASN A 177 -18.52 -23.94 24.32
C ASN A 177 -17.77 -25.28 24.43
N ASP A 178 -17.56 -25.96 23.30
CA ASP A 178 -16.88 -27.26 23.25
C ASP A 178 -15.82 -27.32 22.15
N ASP A 179 -14.92 -28.29 22.23
CA ASP A 179 -13.81 -28.41 21.32
C ASP A 179 -14.23 -28.77 19.89
N LYS A 180 -15.33 -29.51 19.74
CA LYS A 180 -15.84 -29.88 18.42
C LYS A 180 -16.31 -28.65 17.67
N THR A 181 -17.11 -27.81 18.30
CA THR A 181 -17.61 -26.53 17.73
C THR A 181 -16.46 -25.59 17.45
N PHE A 182 -15.48 -25.49 18.37
CA PHE A 182 -14.29 -24.68 18.18
C PHE A 182 -13.50 -25.11 16.92
N LEU A 183 -13.22 -26.40 16.79
CA LEU A 183 -12.45 -26.94 15.64
C LEU A 183 -13.21 -26.79 14.33
N GLN A 184 -14.53 -26.99 14.34
CA GLN A 184 -15.37 -26.76 13.16
C GLN A 184 -15.35 -25.29 12.71
N THR A 185 -15.41 -24.36 13.64
CA THR A 185 -15.34 -22.91 13.36
C THR A 185 -13.95 -22.54 12.85
N LEU A 186 -12.88 -23.06 13.47
CA LEU A 186 -11.49 -22.79 13.07
C LEU A 186 -11.15 -23.32 11.67
N ALA A 187 -11.83 -24.39 11.24
CA ALA A 187 -11.64 -24.98 9.90
C ALA A 187 -12.35 -24.20 8.78
N GLN A 188 -13.23 -23.25 9.13
CA GLN A 188 -13.89 -22.41 8.12
C GLN A 188 -12.89 -21.48 7.46
N LYS A 189 -12.93 -21.42 6.12
CA LYS A 189 -12.16 -20.43 5.37
C LYS A 189 -12.81 -19.06 5.49
N LEU A 190 -11.99 -18.03 5.66
CA LEU A 190 -12.44 -16.63 5.69
C LEU A 190 -12.17 -15.95 4.35
N GLU A 191 -12.94 -14.92 4.07
CA GLU A 191 -12.69 -13.97 2.99
C GLU A 191 -12.63 -12.57 3.61
N PRO A 192 -11.65 -11.75 3.25
CA PRO A 192 -10.60 -11.98 2.25
C PRO A 192 -9.47 -12.93 2.74
N GLU A 193 -8.59 -13.34 1.83
CA GLU A 193 -7.49 -14.30 2.10
C GLU A 193 -6.57 -13.84 3.25
N GLU A 194 -6.34 -12.55 3.38
CA GLU A 194 -5.55 -11.96 4.48
C GLU A 194 -6.17 -12.26 5.86
N ALA A 195 -7.50 -12.26 5.93
CA ALA A 195 -8.21 -12.62 7.16
C ALA A 195 -8.07 -14.12 7.47
N ASP A 196 -8.09 -14.98 6.46
CA ASP A 196 -7.87 -16.42 6.63
C ASP A 196 -6.43 -16.72 7.06
N GLY A 197 -5.44 -16.06 6.43
CA GLY A 197 -4.03 -16.17 6.79
C GLY A 197 -3.72 -15.78 8.24
N PHE A 198 -4.46 -14.82 8.82
CA PHE A 198 -4.34 -14.48 10.24
C PHE A 198 -4.66 -15.70 11.13
N LEU A 199 -5.69 -16.49 10.81
CA LEU A 199 -6.06 -17.66 11.60
C LEU A 199 -5.06 -18.82 11.51
N ASP A 200 -4.08 -18.77 10.59
CA ASP A 200 -3.04 -19.80 10.52
C ASP A 200 -2.17 -19.85 11.79
N GLY A 201 -2.01 -18.74 12.48
CA GLY A 201 -1.40 -18.70 13.81
C GLY A 201 -2.17 -19.53 14.82
N VAL A 202 -3.51 -19.39 14.85
CA VAL A 202 -4.41 -20.15 15.73
C VAL A 202 -4.45 -21.63 15.34
N ARG A 203 -4.51 -21.94 14.02
CA ARG A 203 -4.46 -23.32 13.48
C ARG A 203 -3.13 -24.01 13.84
N SER A 204 -2.02 -23.27 13.75
CA SER A 204 -0.69 -23.77 14.14
C SER A 204 -0.58 -24.02 15.65
N ALA A 205 -1.10 -23.13 16.48
CA ALA A 205 -1.16 -23.33 17.93
C ALA A 205 -1.99 -24.57 18.29
N GLN A 206 -3.12 -24.77 17.63
CA GLN A 206 -3.97 -25.94 17.79
C GLN A 206 -3.22 -27.24 17.41
N LYS A 207 -2.56 -27.25 16.25
CA LYS A 207 -1.82 -28.41 15.75
C LYS A 207 -0.64 -28.79 16.63
N ASN A 208 0.11 -27.80 17.10
CA ASN A 208 1.37 -28.01 17.80
C ASN A 208 1.20 -28.16 19.33
N SER A 209 0.18 -27.55 19.91
CA SER A 209 0.01 -27.42 21.36
C SER A 209 -1.40 -27.73 21.87
N GLY A 210 -2.29 -28.15 20.96
CA GLY A 210 -3.65 -28.58 21.25
C GLY A 210 -4.67 -27.44 21.38
N THR A 211 -5.96 -27.83 21.48
CA THR A 211 -7.11 -26.90 21.46
C THR A 211 -7.04 -25.88 22.60
N GLY A 212 -6.56 -26.27 23.78
CA GLY A 212 -6.45 -25.35 24.93
C GLY A 212 -5.44 -24.21 24.67
N ALA A 213 -4.36 -24.45 23.94
CA ALA A 213 -3.41 -23.40 23.54
C ALA A 213 -4.02 -22.46 22.51
N ALA A 214 -4.70 -23.01 21.50
CA ALA A 214 -5.42 -22.21 20.50
C ALA A 214 -6.48 -21.30 21.12
N ARG A 215 -7.27 -21.81 22.07
CA ARG A 215 -8.29 -21.01 22.81
C ARG A 215 -7.65 -19.86 23.59
N ARG A 216 -6.53 -20.11 24.28
CA ARG A 216 -5.82 -19.02 24.99
C ARG A 216 -5.30 -17.95 24.03
N LEU A 217 -4.82 -18.35 22.84
CA LEU A 217 -4.38 -17.41 21.82
C LEU A 217 -5.55 -16.57 21.31
N VAL A 218 -6.67 -17.20 20.93
CA VAL A 218 -7.91 -16.52 20.51
C VAL A 218 -8.36 -15.50 21.57
N HIS A 219 -8.43 -15.90 22.83
CA HIS A 219 -8.83 -15.01 23.91
C HIS A 219 -7.89 -13.82 24.07
N ALA A 220 -6.58 -14.03 24.01
CA ALA A 220 -5.59 -12.96 24.12
C ALA A 220 -5.65 -11.98 22.95
N GLU A 221 -5.75 -12.48 21.72
CA GLU A 221 -5.83 -11.64 20.51
C GLU A 221 -7.16 -10.85 20.48
N LEU A 222 -8.27 -11.48 20.86
CA LEU A 222 -9.56 -10.80 20.94
C LEU A 222 -9.55 -9.69 22.01
N ALA A 223 -8.99 -9.95 23.20
CA ALA A 223 -8.88 -8.94 24.25
C ALA A 223 -8.03 -7.73 23.83
N ASN A 224 -6.94 -7.95 23.08
CA ASN A 224 -6.13 -6.86 22.53
C ASN A 224 -6.91 -6.06 21.48
N ALA A 225 -7.60 -6.73 20.56
CA ALA A 225 -8.42 -6.07 19.56
C ALA A 225 -9.54 -5.22 20.21
N GLU A 226 -10.24 -5.75 21.21
CA GLU A 226 -11.29 -5.03 21.92
C GLU A 226 -10.76 -3.78 22.63
N LYS A 227 -9.59 -3.87 23.28
CA LYS A 227 -8.90 -2.73 23.88
C LYS A 227 -8.63 -1.63 22.86
N HIS A 228 -8.10 -1.98 21.67
CA HIS A 228 -7.81 -1.00 20.61
C HIS A 228 -9.09 -0.42 20.00
N LEU A 229 -10.13 -1.24 19.79
CA LEU A 229 -11.45 -0.76 19.34
C LEU A 229 -12.11 0.20 20.33
N GLU A 230 -11.97 -0.04 21.64
CA GLU A 230 -12.47 0.87 22.67
C GLU A 230 -11.72 2.21 22.62
N ALA A 231 -10.40 2.20 22.52
CA ALA A 231 -9.59 3.41 22.38
C ALA A 231 -10.00 4.22 21.13
N MET A 232 -10.20 3.56 19.98
CA MET A 232 -10.66 4.20 18.75
C MET A 232 -12.05 4.82 18.90
N ARG A 233 -13.00 4.13 19.57
CA ARG A 233 -14.34 4.69 19.84
C ARG A 233 -14.26 5.91 20.74
N ALA A 234 -13.38 5.91 21.72
CA ALA A 234 -13.17 7.05 22.62
C ALA A 234 -12.53 8.24 21.88
N ALA A 235 -11.64 7.99 20.93
CA ALA A 235 -10.99 9.01 20.12
C ALA A 235 -11.89 9.59 19.01
N ALA A 236 -12.82 8.80 18.47
CA ALA A 236 -13.68 9.18 17.34
C ALA A 236 -14.44 10.51 17.50
N PRO A 237 -15.00 10.87 18.68
CA PRO A 237 -15.68 12.16 18.85
C PRO A 237 -14.77 13.38 18.71
N LEU A 238 -13.44 13.19 18.85
CA LEU A 238 -12.46 14.27 18.77
C LEU A 238 -12.02 14.55 17.32
N GLN A 239 -12.32 13.63 16.42
CA GLN A 239 -11.98 13.71 15.00
C GLN A 239 -13.22 14.14 14.21
N LYS A 240 -13.59 15.42 14.29
CA LYS A 240 -14.58 15.95 13.33
C LYS A 240 -13.91 15.97 11.94
N PRO A 241 -14.52 15.33 10.92
CA PRO A 241 -13.99 15.43 9.57
C PRO A 241 -13.94 16.89 9.16
N VAL A 242 -12.74 17.35 8.81
CA VAL A 242 -12.55 18.69 8.26
C VAL A 242 -12.75 18.59 6.76
N LEU A 243 -13.95 18.95 6.31
CA LEU A 243 -14.24 19.03 4.88
C LEU A 243 -13.39 20.12 4.23
N LYS A 244 -12.66 19.75 3.19
CA LYS A 244 -11.85 20.66 2.37
C LYS A 244 -12.45 20.72 0.98
N LEU A 245 -12.26 21.86 0.33
CA LEU A 245 -12.69 22.13 -1.04
C LEU A 245 -11.48 22.08 -1.96
N TYR A 246 -11.61 21.39 -3.07
CA TYR A 246 -10.60 21.29 -4.11
C TYR A 246 -11.23 21.53 -5.47
N GLU A 247 -10.54 22.27 -6.33
CA GLU A 247 -10.93 22.36 -7.74
C GLU A 247 -10.49 21.07 -8.46
N MET A 248 -11.41 20.44 -9.16
CA MET A 248 -11.19 19.19 -9.85
C MET A 248 -11.63 19.29 -11.31
N SER A 249 -10.82 18.79 -12.21
CA SER A 249 -11.15 18.51 -13.61
C SER A 249 -10.93 17.04 -13.91
N GLY A 250 -11.67 16.50 -14.88
CA GLY A 250 -11.49 15.11 -15.29
C GLY A 250 -12.45 14.67 -16.38
N LEU A 251 -12.28 13.44 -16.82
CA LEU A 251 -13.11 12.78 -17.84
C LEU A 251 -14.06 11.78 -17.19
N VAL A 252 -15.33 11.88 -17.46
CA VAL A 252 -16.37 10.97 -16.94
C VAL A 252 -16.21 9.58 -17.57
N THR A 253 -15.98 8.56 -16.76
CA THR A 253 -15.80 7.17 -17.20
C THR A 253 -17.03 6.30 -16.94
N ALA A 254 -17.86 6.64 -15.95
CA ALA A 254 -19.16 6.00 -15.73
C ALA A 254 -20.16 6.96 -15.08
N VAL A 255 -21.46 6.73 -15.31
CA VAL A 255 -22.56 7.44 -14.66
C VAL A 255 -23.53 6.42 -14.08
N ARG A 256 -23.87 6.54 -12.80
CA ARG A 256 -24.77 5.63 -12.05
C ARG A 256 -25.85 6.44 -11.35
N PRO A 257 -26.93 6.82 -12.05
CA PRO A 257 -27.96 7.70 -11.52
C PRO A 257 -28.69 7.14 -10.29
N GLU A 258 -28.88 5.81 -10.25
CA GLU A 258 -29.53 5.09 -9.14
C GLU A 258 -28.80 5.21 -7.82
N SER A 259 -27.46 5.30 -7.85
CA SER A 259 -26.61 5.48 -6.68
C SER A 259 -26.11 6.91 -6.49
N LYS A 260 -26.54 7.84 -7.36
CA LYS A 260 -26.09 9.24 -7.41
C LYS A 260 -24.56 9.37 -7.51
N LYS A 261 -23.92 8.49 -8.28
CA LYS A 261 -22.45 8.46 -8.44
C LYS A 261 -22.04 8.62 -9.89
N ILE A 262 -20.88 9.24 -10.07
CA ILE A 262 -20.14 9.21 -11.34
C ILE A 262 -18.71 8.72 -11.07
N SER A 263 -18.15 7.99 -12.02
CA SER A 263 -16.71 7.72 -12.03
C SER A 263 -16.05 8.76 -12.93
N VAL A 264 -14.94 9.32 -12.46
CA VAL A 264 -14.18 10.34 -13.19
C VAL A 264 -12.71 9.96 -13.14
N TYR A 265 -12.07 9.91 -14.30
CA TYR A 265 -10.61 9.94 -14.36
C TYR A 265 -10.17 11.38 -14.12
N ASN A 266 -9.80 11.68 -12.88
CA ASN A 266 -9.42 13.04 -12.48
C ASN A 266 -8.02 13.40 -12.98
N GLU A 267 -7.82 14.67 -13.29
CA GLU A 267 -6.51 15.27 -13.46
C GLU A 267 -5.78 15.38 -12.10
N ASP A 268 -4.52 15.80 -12.13
CA ASP A 268 -3.76 16.03 -10.89
C ASP A 268 -4.41 17.14 -10.06
N ILE A 269 -4.72 16.85 -8.81
CA ILE A 269 -5.13 17.85 -7.82
C ILE A 269 -3.92 18.10 -6.91
N PRO A 270 -3.17 19.21 -7.11
CA PRO A 270 -1.88 19.41 -6.46
C PRO A 270 -1.95 19.29 -4.94
N GLY A 271 -1.07 18.48 -4.38
CA GLY A 271 -0.99 18.26 -2.93
C GLY A 271 -2.12 17.41 -2.34
N PHE A 272 -3.00 16.84 -3.20
CA PHE A 272 -4.12 16.04 -2.73
C PHE A 272 -4.30 14.70 -3.46
N LEU A 273 -4.47 14.70 -4.78
CA LEU A 273 -4.83 13.50 -5.52
C LEU A 273 -4.12 13.45 -6.88
N THR A 274 -3.37 12.37 -7.11
CA THR A 274 -2.77 12.11 -8.42
C THR A 274 -3.83 11.61 -9.43
N PRO A 275 -3.60 11.76 -10.75
CA PRO A 275 -4.55 11.31 -11.78
C PRO A 275 -4.91 9.83 -11.60
N ARG A 276 -6.22 9.56 -11.47
CA ARG A 276 -6.76 8.19 -11.35
C ARG A 276 -8.27 8.18 -11.59
N ASP A 277 -8.82 7.00 -11.82
CA ASP A 277 -10.28 6.80 -11.90
C ASP A 277 -10.85 6.62 -10.48
N MET A 278 -11.87 7.41 -10.14
CA MET A 278 -12.51 7.39 -8.83
C MET A 278 -14.02 7.63 -8.93
N ASP A 279 -14.75 7.06 -7.96
CA ASP A 279 -16.18 7.28 -7.78
C ASP A 279 -16.43 8.48 -6.87
N TYR A 280 -17.31 9.37 -7.34
CA TYR A 280 -17.75 10.57 -6.63
C TYR A 280 -19.26 10.60 -6.50
N GLU A 281 -19.78 11.09 -5.37
CA GLU A 281 -21.19 11.36 -5.20
C GLU A 281 -21.55 12.71 -5.82
N VAL A 282 -22.73 12.79 -6.43
CA VAL A 282 -23.32 14.03 -6.98
C VAL A 282 -24.71 14.18 -6.39
N HIS A 283 -24.88 15.16 -5.51
CA HIS A 283 -26.17 15.34 -4.82
C HIS A 283 -27.24 15.98 -5.69
N ASP A 284 -26.85 16.78 -6.68
CA ASP A 284 -27.78 17.47 -7.59
C ASP A 284 -28.20 16.54 -8.74
N GLN A 285 -29.39 15.99 -8.63
CA GLN A 285 -29.97 15.09 -9.62
C GLN A 285 -30.14 15.70 -11.04
N PRO A 286 -30.60 16.95 -11.22
CA PRO A 286 -30.68 17.59 -12.54
C PRO A 286 -29.32 17.67 -13.22
N THR A 287 -28.28 17.99 -12.49
CA THR A 287 -26.89 18.03 -13.00
C THR A 287 -26.42 16.64 -13.40
N LEU A 288 -26.66 15.63 -12.59
CA LEU A 288 -26.30 14.25 -12.89
C LEU A 288 -26.95 13.74 -14.20
N SER A 289 -28.19 14.12 -14.45
CA SER A 289 -28.92 13.72 -15.66
C SER A 289 -28.35 14.31 -16.95
N ASN A 290 -27.59 15.40 -16.86
CA ASN A 290 -26.96 16.07 -17.98
C ASN A 290 -25.54 15.61 -18.29
N ILE A 291 -24.93 14.84 -17.38
CA ILE A 291 -23.57 14.33 -17.52
C ILE A 291 -23.61 12.97 -18.22
N LYS A 292 -22.69 12.76 -19.17
CA LYS A 292 -22.54 11.50 -19.92
C LYS A 292 -21.11 10.98 -19.86
N VAL A 293 -20.97 9.69 -20.08
CA VAL A 293 -19.66 9.07 -20.27
C VAL A 293 -18.94 9.73 -21.44
N GLY A 294 -17.69 10.12 -21.22
CA GLY A 294 -16.87 10.85 -22.19
C GLY A 294 -16.93 12.38 -22.02
N ASP A 295 -17.84 12.93 -21.22
CA ASP A 295 -17.83 14.37 -20.95
C ASP A 295 -16.60 14.76 -20.12
N ALA A 296 -15.92 15.83 -20.50
CA ALA A 296 -14.96 16.51 -19.65
C ALA A 296 -15.72 17.42 -18.68
N ILE A 297 -15.41 17.33 -17.40
CA ILE A 297 -16.07 18.12 -16.35
C ILE A 297 -15.09 18.93 -15.55
N HIS A 298 -15.58 20.05 -15.00
CA HIS A 298 -14.96 20.80 -13.93
C HIS A 298 -15.93 20.90 -12.76
N ALA A 299 -15.46 20.69 -11.52
CA ALA A 299 -16.30 20.67 -10.33
C ALA A 299 -15.50 21.09 -9.09
N THR A 300 -16.19 21.50 -8.04
CA THR A 300 -15.62 21.61 -6.71
C THR A 300 -15.75 20.25 -6.01
N LEU A 301 -14.66 19.65 -5.64
CA LEU A 301 -14.61 18.43 -4.85
C LEU A 301 -14.62 18.77 -3.36
N LEU A 302 -15.67 18.34 -2.66
CA LEU A 302 -15.78 18.37 -1.23
C LEU A 302 -15.31 17.02 -0.67
N SER A 303 -14.26 17.01 0.14
CA SER A 303 -13.71 15.79 0.71
C SER A 303 -13.17 16.01 2.11
N ASP A 304 -13.37 15.00 2.98
CA ASP A 304 -12.68 14.87 4.26
C ASP A 304 -11.37 14.07 4.15
N ASN A 305 -10.99 13.70 2.93
CA ASN A 305 -9.86 12.85 2.59
C ASN A 305 -10.03 11.37 2.99
N GLU A 306 -11.20 10.97 3.48
CA GLU A 306 -11.46 9.60 3.95
C GLU A 306 -12.67 8.96 3.27
N GLU A 307 -13.86 9.35 3.68
CA GLU A 307 -15.11 8.71 3.24
C GLU A 307 -15.97 9.62 2.36
N VAL A 308 -15.84 10.93 2.51
CA VAL A 308 -16.64 11.91 1.79
C VAL A 308 -15.96 12.36 0.51
N TRP A 309 -16.58 12.06 -0.62
CA TRP A 309 -16.12 12.40 -1.98
C TRP A 309 -17.31 12.90 -2.79
N VAL A 310 -17.66 14.16 -2.59
CA VAL A 310 -18.83 14.80 -3.21
C VAL A 310 -18.39 15.83 -4.22
N LEU A 311 -18.93 15.76 -5.44
CA LEU A 311 -18.79 16.82 -6.43
C LEU A 311 -19.94 17.80 -6.31
N GLU A 312 -19.57 19.04 -6.06
CA GLU A 312 -20.48 20.16 -6.08
C GLU A 312 -20.36 20.91 -7.41
N ASN A 313 -21.52 21.30 -7.96
CA ASN A 313 -21.61 22.10 -9.17
C ASN A 313 -20.80 21.55 -10.37
N PRO A 314 -20.86 20.26 -10.71
CA PRO A 314 -20.12 19.75 -11.86
C PRO A 314 -20.67 20.38 -13.15
N VAL A 315 -19.76 20.98 -13.92
CA VAL A 315 -20.05 21.64 -15.20
C VAL A 315 -19.35 20.89 -16.32
N VAL A 316 -20.11 20.55 -17.38
CA VAL A 316 -19.50 19.95 -18.58
C VAL A 316 -18.74 21.04 -19.35
N THR A 317 -17.43 20.86 -19.47
CA THR A 317 -16.53 21.80 -20.15
C THR A 317 -16.15 21.36 -21.56
N GLY A 318 -16.39 20.10 -21.91
CA GLY A 318 -16.16 19.53 -23.23
C GLY A 318 -16.96 18.25 -23.45
N ARG A 319 -17.30 18.00 -24.73
CA ARG A 319 -17.94 16.75 -25.18
C ARG A 319 -17.13 16.18 -26.33
N PRO A 320 -17.02 14.82 -26.40
CA PRO A 320 -16.31 14.16 -27.50
C PRO A 320 -16.96 14.40 -28.85
#